data_1469cf5b94d58f20cec1757f5a321cb2
#
_entry.id   1469cf5b94d58f20cec1757f5a321cb2
#
_cell.length_a   1.000
_cell.length_b   1.000
_cell.length_c   1.000
_cell.angle_alpha   90.00
_cell.angle_beta   90.00
_cell.angle_gamma   90.00
#
_symmetry.space_group_name_H-M   'P 1'
#
loop_
_entity.id
_entity.type
_entity.pdbx_description
1 polymer ?
#
loop_
_entity_poly.entity_id
_entity_poly.type
_entity_poly.pdbx_seq_one_letter_code
_entity_poly.pdbx_strand_id
1 'polypeptide(L)'
;MLEKIQVSNFAALGQDIDQCKVDALKEQAVNAVEKLEKGTGEGNDFLGWLHLPSSITEAELSDIEATAKSLRESCEFVVAIGIGGSYLGAKAVIEALSDSFDAYKPGNCKVLFAGNNIGEDYLA
;
A
#
# COMPACT_ATOMS: atom_id res chain seq x y z
N MET A 1 7.52 -3.29 -20.29
CA MET A 1 8.38 -2.10 -20.01
C MET A 1 7.50 -1.15 -19.22
N LEU A 2 7.72 -1.06 -17.92
CA LEU A 2 6.98 -0.10 -17.09
C LEU A 2 7.44 1.30 -17.51
N GLU A 3 6.55 2.07 -18.11
CA GLU A 3 6.81 3.48 -18.33
C GLU A 3 7.09 4.13 -16.97
N LYS A 4 8.13 4.95 -16.90
CA LYS A 4 8.47 5.64 -15.67
C LYS A 4 7.31 6.53 -15.26
N ILE A 5 6.78 6.30 -14.07
CA ILE A 5 5.78 7.20 -13.48
C ILE A 5 6.44 8.56 -13.32
N GLN A 6 5.90 9.56 -13.99
CA GLN A 6 6.32 10.95 -13.84
C GLN A 6 5.35 11.66 -12.90
N VAL A 7 5.88 12.25 -11.85
CA VAL A 7 5.10 13.12 -10.97
C VAL A 7 5.34 14.56 -11.41
N SER A 8 4.29 15.21 -11.91
CA SER A 8 4.30 16.63 -12.24
C SER A 8 3.45 17.38 -11.23
N ASN A 9 4.04 18.32 -10.53
CA ASN A 9 3.37 19.18 -9.57
C ASN A 9 2.97 20.54 -10.17
N PHE A 10 3.45 20.87 -11.37
CA PHE A 10 3.22 22.18 -11.99
C PHE A 10 1.74 22.54 -12.16
N ALA A 11 0.89 21.60 -12.48
CA ALA A 11 -0.54 21.85 -12.66
C ALA A 11 -1.31 21.95 -11.32
N ALA A 12 -0.77 21.35 -10.25
CA ALA A 12 -1.40 21.31 -8.94
C ALA A 12 -1.01 22.49 -8.02
N LEU A 13 0.17 23.04 -8.22
CA LEU A 13 0.71 24.08 -7.34
C LEU A 13 0.25 25.51 -7.72
N GLY A 14 -0.31 25.70 -8.92
CA GLY A 14 -0.83 27.00 -9.36
C GLY A 14 0.20 28.13 -9.26
N GLN A 15 -0.30 29.35 -9.08
CA GLN A 15 0.54 30.56 -8.92
C GLN A 15 0.98 30.78 -7.46
N ASP A 16 0.49 29.97 -6.52
CA ASP A 16 0.69 30.19 -5.08
C ASP A 16 2.04 29.66 -4.56
N ILE A 17 2.71 28.79 -5.33
CA ILE A 17 4.02 28.25 -4.95
C ILE A 17 5.10 28.80 -5.90
N ASP A 18 5.96 29.61 -5.33
CA ASP A 18 7.13 30.15 -6.00
C ASP A 18 8.17 29.03 -6.20
N GLN A 19 8.56 28.79 -7.46
CA GLN A 19 9.58 27.80 -7.83
C GLN A 19 10.91 28.03 -7.08
N CYS A 20 11.28 29.28 -6.82
CA CYS A 20 12.48 29.60 -6.06
C CYS A 20 12.43 29.03 -4.62
N LYS A 21 11.26 28.99 -4.01
CA LYS A 21 11.07 28.39 -2.67
C LYS A 21 11.20 26.86 -2.72
N VAL A 22 10.71 26.25 -3.78
CA VAL A 22 10.86 24.80 -4.00
C VAL A 22 12.33 24.45 -4.22
N ASP A 23 13.02 25.23 -5.05
CA ASP A 23 14.44 25.01 -5.34
C ASP A 23 15.34 25.21 -4.11
N ALA A 24 14.98 26.15 -3.24
CA ALA A 24 15.69 26.36 -1.98
C ALA A 24 15.60 25.17 -1.00
N LEU A 25 14.59 24.32 -1.12
CA LEU A 25 14.45 23.10 -0.31
C LEU A 25 15.23 21.89 -0.86
N LYS A 26 15.78 21.99 -2.06
CA LYS A 26 16.42 20.85 -2.75
C LYS A 26 17.55 20.22 -1.93
N GLU A 27 18.44 21.04 -1.39
CA GLU A 27 19.56 20.55 -0.57
C GLU A 27 19.06 19.88 0.70
N GLN A 28 18.07 20.46 1.36
CA GLN A 28 17.46 19.86 2.54
C GLN A 28 16.79 18.52 2.24
N ALA A 29 16.09 18.43 1.10
CA ALA A 29 15.46 17.19 0.66
C ALA A 29 16.49 16.09 0.35
N VAL A 30 17.57 16.43 -0.34
CA VAL A 30 18.67 15.48 -0.62
C VAL A 30 19.29 14.97 0.68
N ASN A 31 19.60 15.86 1.61
CA ASN A 31 20.17 15.48 2.91
C ASN A 31 19.21 14.60 3.72
N ALA A 32 17.89 14.85 3.65
CA ALA A 32 16.89 14.02 4.31
C ALA A 32 16.82 12.61 3.71
N VAL A 33 16.86 12.49 2.38
CA VAL A 33 16.91 11.19 1.70
C VAL A 33 18.18 10.42 2.06
N GLU A 34 19.35 11.08 2.04
CA GLU A 34 20.59 10.43 2.45
C GLU A 34 20.57 9.94 3.90
N LYS A 35 19.98 10.74 4.81
CA LYS A 35 19.82 10.36 6.21
C LYS A 35 18.92 9.15 6.37
N LEU A 36 17.84 9.09 5.59
CA LEU A 36 16.92 7.96 5.53
C LEU A 36 17.63 6.69 5.02
N GLU A 37 18.31 6.78 3.89
CA GLU A 37 19.04 5.66 3.27
C GLU A 37 20.16 5.11 4.16
N LYS A 38 20.85 6.00 4.89
CA LYS A 38 21.91 5.61 5.84
C LYS A 38 21.37 5.10 7.18
N GLY A 39 20.07 5.23 7.43
CA GLY A 39 19.46 4.84 8.71
C GLY A 39 20.02 5.60 9.92
N THR A 40 20.40 6.86 9.75
CA THR A 40 21.04 7.67 10.81
C THR A 40 20.08 8.66 11.49
N GLY A 41 18.81 8.62 11.15
CA GLY A 41 17.77 9.46 11.73
C GLY A 41 17.10 8.85 12.96
N GLU A 42 16.29 9.64 13.63
CA GLU A 42 15.35 9.14 14.62
C GLU A 42 14.36 8.19 13.96
N GLY A 43 14.01 7.08 14.63
CA GLY A 43 13.13 6.05 14.06
C GLY A 43 13.80 5.10 13.07
N ASN A 44 15.13 5.03 13.05
CA ASN A 44 15.88 4.11 12.19
C ASN A 44 15.54 2.62 12.42
N ASP A 45 15.01 2.27 13.59
CA ASP A 45 14.52 0.91 13.89
C ASP A 45 13.27 0.52 13.10
N PHE A 46 12.61 1.49 12.44
CA PHE A 46 11.36 1.31 11.70
C PHE A 46 11.52 1.46 10.17
N LEU A 47 12.69 1.16 9.63
CA LEU A 47 13.00 1.32 8.19
C LEU A 47 12.80 0.05 7.35
N GLY A 48 12.20 -1.01 7.90
CA GLY A 48 11.96 -2.27 7.18
C GLY A 48 11.17 -2.13 5.88
N TRP A 49 10.38 -1.07 5.74
CA TRP A 49 9.60 -0.76 4.55
C TRP A 49 10.42 -0.17 3.39
N LEU A 50 11.57 0.45 3.68
CA LEU A 50 12.32 1.28 2.72
C LEU A 50 12.77 0.51 1.48
N HIS A 51 13.28 -0.69 1.67
CA HIS A 51 13.76 -1.55 0.58
C HIS A 51 12.87 -2.78 0.35
N LEU A 52 11.74 -2.89 1.05
CA LEU A 52 10.84 -4.03 0.97
C LEU A 52 10.46 -4.42 -0.47
N PRO A 53 10.09 -3.49 -1.38
CA PRO A 53 9.69 -3.86 -2.75
C PRO A 53 10.80 -4.56 -3.56
N SER A 54 12.07 -4.30 -3.22
CA SER A 54 13.23 -4.90 -3.90
C SER A 54 13.83 -6.09 -3.16
N SER A 55 13.40 -6.38 -1.93
CA SER A 55 13.90 -7.48 -1.11
C SER A 55 13.00 -8.72 -1.14
N ILE A 56 11.80 -8.64 -1.73
CA ILE A 56 10.87 -9.77 -1.85
C ILE A 56 11.50 -10.83 -2.75
N THR A 57 11.60 -12.05 -2.23
CA THR A 57 12.19 -13.20 -2.92
C THR A 57 11.14 -14.04 -3.64
N GLU A 58 11.57 -14.82 -4.64
CA GLU A 58 10.70 -15.79 -5.33
C GLU A 58 10.12 -16.84 -4.34
N ALA A 59 10.87 -17.19 -3.29
CA ALA A 59 10.41 -18.12 -2.27
C ALA A 59 9.24 -17.52 -1.46
N GLU A 60 9.33 -16.26 -1.08
CA GLU A 60 8.24 -15.54 -0.39
C GLU A 60 7.00 -15.40 -1.28
N LEU A 61 7.19 -15.07 -2.56
CA LEU A 61 6.07 -15.01 -3.51
C LEU A 61 5.38 -16.37 -3.65
N SER A 62 6.16 -17.45 -3.76
CA SER A 62 5.62 -18.81 -3.86
C SER A 62 4.84 -19.23 -2.61
N ASP A 63 5.30 -18.85 -1.43
CA ASP A 63 4.61 -19.12 -0.16
C ASP A 63 3.29 -18.34 -0.05
N ILE A 64 3.31 -17.06 -0.46
CA ILE A 64 2.10 -16.23 -0.54
C ILE A 64 1.08 -16.84 -1.51
N GLU A 65 1.51 -17.27 -2.69
CA GLU A 65 0.64 -17.88 -3.68
C GLU A 65 0.04 -19.21 -3.18
N ALA A 66 0.85 -20.06 -2.52
CA ALA A 66 0.40 -21.31 -1.93
C ALA A 66 -0.66 -21.08 -0.83
N THR A 67 -0.41 -20.11 0.03
CA THR A 67 -1.35 -19.71 1.08
C THR A 67 -2.65 -19.15 0.49
N ALA A 68 -2.57 -18.27 -0.49
CA ALA A 68 -3.74 -17.73 -1.17
C ALA A 68 -4.56 -18.80 -1.89
N LYS A 69 -3.90 -19.80 -2.50
CA LYS A 69 -4.56 -20.95 -3.10
C LYS A 69 -5.30 -21.79 -2.06
N SER A 70 -4.66 -22.10 -0.95
CA SER A 70 -5.25 -22.87 0.15
C SER A 70 -6.50 -22.17 0.71
N LEU A 71 -6.46 -20.86 0.90
CA LEU A 71 -7.61 -20.09 1.37
C LEU A 71 -8.76 -20.11 0.36
N ARG A 72 -8.48 -19.97 -0.93
CA ARG A 72 -9.50 -20.04 -1.98
C ARG A 72 -10.20 -21.41 -2.06
N GLU A 73 -9.47 -22.48 -1.74
CA GLU A 73 -10.00 -23.86 -1.77
C GLU A 73 -10.79 -24.22 -0.51
N SER A 74 -10.50 -23.57 0.62
CA SER A 74 -11.06 -23.95 1.94
C SER A 74 -12.07 -22.95 2.49
N CYS A 75 -12.14 -21.73 1.97
CA CYS A 75 -12.96 -20.67 2.54
C CYS A 75 -13.88 -20.02 1.49
N GLU A 76 -15.10 -19.72 1.90
CA GLU A 76 -16.02 -18.85 1.13
C GLU A 76 -15.67 -17.37 1.34
N PHE A 77 -15.20 -17.05 2.54
CA PHE A 77 -14.83 -15.69 2.92
C PHE A 77 -13.49 -15.66 3.66
N VAL A 78 -12.68 -14.64 3.35
CA VAL A 78 -11.52 -14.24 4.15
C VAL A 78 -11.81 -12.85 4.71
N VAL A 79 -11.76 -12.70 6.01
CA VAL A 79 -11.99 -11.42 6.68
C VAL A 79 -10.65 -10.82 7.09
N ALA A 80 -10.27 -9.73 6.45
CA ALA A 80 -9.09 -8.94 6.83
C ALA A 80 -9.49 -7.91 7.88
N ILE A 81 -9.02 -8.10 9.12
CA ILE A 81 -9.31 -7.20 10.24
C ILE A 81 -8.17 -6.20 10.38
N GLY A 82 -8.46 -4.92 10.27
CA GLY A 82 -7.48 -3.86 10.39
C GLY A 82 -8.09 -2.48 10.30
N ILE A 83 -7.28 -1.46 10.50
CA ILE A 83 -7.66 -0.06 10.36
C ILE A 83 -6.56 0.73 9.66
N GLY A 84 -6.93 1.72 8.85
CA GLY A 84 -6.00 2.59 8.15
C GLY A 84 -5.02 1.80 7.27
N GLY A 85 -3.72 2.04 7.42
CA GLY A 85 -2.66 1.40 6.63
C GLY A 85 -2.60 -0.12 6.74
N SER A 86 -3.17 -0.71 7.78
CA SER A 86 -3.16 -2.17 7.98
C SER A 86 -4.04 -2.93 6.99
N TYR A 87 -4.99 -2.27 6.30
CA TYR A 87 -5.81 -2.94 5.29
C TYR A 87 -6.05 -2.14 4.00
N LEU A 88 -5.90 -0.80 4.04
CA LEU A 88 -6.23 0.05 2.90
C LEU A 88 -5.39 -0.26 1.65
N GLY A 89 -4.12 -0.62 1.82
CA GLY A 89 -3.26 -1.00 0.71
C GLY A 89 -3.77 -2.24 -0.02
N ALA A 90 -4.04 -3.30 0.72
CA ALA A 90 -4.59 -4.54 0.17
C ALA A 90 -5.97 -4.29 -0.46
N LYS A 91 -6.85 -3.53 0.21
CA LYS A 91 -8.16 -3.17 -0.30
C LYS A 91 -8.08 -2.42 -1.62
N ALA A 92 -7.22 -1.41 -1.72
CA ALA A 92 -7.04 -0.62 -2.93
C ALA A 92 -6.62 -1.48 -4.13
N VAL A 93 -5.68 -2.40 -3.94
CA VAL A 93 -5.22 -3.31 -5.00
C VAL A 93 -6.31 -4.29 -5.40
N ILE A 94 -7.02 -4.90 -4.44
CA ILE A 94 -8.11 -5.83 -4.71
C ILE A 94 -9.21 -5.13 -5.49
N GLU A 95 -9.66 -3.95 -5.07
CA GLU A 95 -10.72 -3.20 -5.75
C GLU A 95 -10.30 -2.72 -7.15
N ALA A 96 -9.04 -2.36 -7.34
CA ALA A 96 -8.53 -1.94 -8.64
C ALA A 96 -8.42 -3.08 -9.66
N LEU A 97 -8.18 -4.32 -9.19
CA LEU A 97 -7.97 -5.49 -10.05
C LEU A 97 -9.20 -6.40 -10.15
N SER A 98 -10.20 -6.21 -9.29
CA SER A 98 -11.43 -7.01 -9.30
C SER A 98 -12.49 -6.40 -10.19
N ASP A 99 -13.37 -7.24 -10.73
CA ASP A 99 -14.60 -6.81 -11.36
C ASP A 99 -15.55 -6.23 -10.31
N SER A 100 -16.16 -5.08 -10.60
CA SER A 100 -17.11 -4.40 -9.71
C SER A 100 -18.29 -5.28 -9.25
N PHE A 101 -18.61 -6.34 -10.00
CA PHE A 101 -19.67 -7.29 -9.70
C PHE A 101 -19.16 -8.62 -9.15
N ASP A 102 -17.87 -8.76 -8.87
CA ASP A 102 -17.27 -10.02 -8.40
C ASP A 102 -17.88 -10.49 -7.08
N ALA A 103 -18.29 -9.56 -6.22
CA ALA A 103 -18.98 -9.87 -4.97
C ALA A 103 -20.28 -10.64 -5.15
N TYR A 104 -20.92 -10.55 -6.32
CA TYR A 104 -22.21 -11.19 -6.63
C TYR A 104 -22.04 -12.49 -7.42
N LYS A 105 -20.82 -12.84 -7.83
CA LYS A 105 -20.55 -14.08 -8.56
C LYS A 105 -20.45 -15.25 -7.60
N PRO A 106 -21.12 -16.37 -7.86
CA PRO A 106 -20.99 -17.57 -7.04
C PRO A 106 -19.63 -18.26 -7.23
N GLY A 107 -19.13 -18.90 -6.18
CA GLY A 107 -17.98 -19.82 -6.28
C GLY A 107 -16.60 -19.21 -6.08
N ASN A 108 -16.46 -17.90 -5.87
CA ASN A 108 -15.19 -17.27 -5.55
C ASN A 108 -15.07 -17.00 -4.04
N CYS A 109 -13.91 -17.33 -3.46
CA CYS A 109 -13.56 -16.86 -2.10
C CYS A 109 -13.51 -15.34 -2.09
N LYS A 110 -14.29 -14.71 -1.22
CA LYS A 110 -14.42 -13.25 -1.14
C LYS A 110 -13.59 -12.69 -0.01
N VAL A 111 -12.94 -11.57 -0.25
CA VAL A 111 -12.20 -10.85 0.79
C VAL A 111 -13.07 -9.72 1.33
N LEU A 112 -13.35 -9.77 2.62
CA LEU A 112 -14.08 -8.73 3.35
C LEU A 112 -13.12 -7.97 4.25
N PHE A 113 -13.38 -6.70 4.44
CA PHE A 113 -12.56 -5.83 5.30
C PHE A 113 -13.37 -5.35 6.48
N ALA A 114 -12.84 -5.55 7.70
CA ALA A 114 -13.48 -5.17 8.95
C ALA A 114 -12.47 -4.50 9.90
N GLY A 115 -12.96 -3.81 10.94
CA GLY A 115 -12.13 -3.19 11.98
C GLY A 115 -11.94 -1.68 11.83
N ASN A 116 -12.48 -1.06 10.78
CA ASN A 116 -12.49 0.40 10.64
C ASN A 116 -13.51 1.07 11.57
N ASN A 117 -14.48 0.32 12.06
CA ASN A 117 -15.52 0.77 12.96
C ASN A 117 -15.73 -0.29 14.05
N ILE A 118 -15.99 0.16 15.28
CA ILE A 118 -16.23 -0.68 16.47
C ILE A 118 -17.67 -0.56 17.01
N GLY A 119 -18.57 0.06 16.25
CA GLY A 119 -19.98 0.17 16.63
C GLY A 119 -20.68 -1.20 16.64
N GLU A 120 -21.60 -1.43 17.57
CA GLU A 120 -22.37 -2.68 17.67
C GLU A 120 -23.09 -3.02 16.36
N ASP A 121 -23.74 -2.04 15.75
CA ASP A 121 -24.49 -2.21 14.50
C ASP A 121 -23.59 -2.61 13.31
N TYR A 122 -22.30 -2.29 13.38
CA TYR A 122 -21.34 -2.66 12.35
C TYR A 122 -20.81 -4.08 12.52
N LEU A 123 -20.75 -4.56 13.78
CA LEU A 123 -20.20 -5.88 14.11
C LEU A 123 -21.28 -6.98 14.20
N ALA A 124 -22.56 -6.59 14.23
CA ALA A 124 -23.70 -7.52 14.24
C ALA A 124 -24.05 -8.04 12.85
#